data_c4b89691e46aba18b75d70adbbd46d79
#
_entry.id   c4b89691e46aba18b75d70adbbd46d79
#
_cell.length_a   1.000
_cell.length_b   1.000
_cell.length_c   1.000
_cell.angle_alpha   90.00
_cell.angle_beta   90.00
_cell.angle_gamma   90.00
#
_symmetry.space_group_name_H-M   'P 1'
#
loop_
_entity.id
_entity.type
_entity.pdbx_description
1 polymer ?
#
loop_
_entity_poly.entity_id
_entity_poly.type
_entity_poly.pdbx_seq_one_letter_code
_entity_poly.pdbx_strand_id
1 'polypeptide(L)'
;MNTATVLYLISILTTFIGSAMLVCIPVGWRMHDPVPVVAEFAVCAMTAVVIGLTGIFATRKRHADSEKAGVREGFATVAFGWLAALIFASLPFLFVARMYPADALFETVSGLTTTGASVIAPNLPRWDGTVFPDGVESLPHCVQFWRCLLSWLGGMGIVVFALVILPFLGIGATQLYNAEVPGVKMNSDQLTPRIAGTAKLVWGTYVVLTALQTGCLTLGGMPLFDAVCHSFSTVATCGFSTKQASIAAYPSPFIQWTFIAFLFLGACNFTLFFKAVLTRRRLIYFQDAEFRFFLATVLASSLIIATVLRLTYPETIQSMTGAAEFFVTGIK
;
A
#
# COMPACT_ATOMS: atom_id res chain seq x y z
N MET A 1 13.11 -15.81 24.92
CA MET A 1 12.08 -15.19 24.04
C MET A 1 10.71 -15.42 24.66
N ASN A 2 9.97 -14.35 24.91
CA ASN A 2 8.62 -14.46 25.43
C ASN A 2 7.63 -14.71 24.30
N THR A 3 7.31 -15.98 24.05
CA THR A 3 6.41 -16.41 22.99
C THR A 3 4.97 -15.86 23.15
N ALA A 4 4.53 -15.65 24.39
CA ALA A 4 3.18 -15.13 24.66
C ALA A 4 3.03 -13.68 24.14
N THR A 5 4.05 -12.82 24.35
CA THR A 5 4.04 -11.45 23.83
C THR A 5 4.06 -11.42 22.32
N VAL A 6 4.89 -12.25 21.66
CA VAL A 6 4.95 -12.35 20.21
C VAL A 6 3.60 -12.79 19.65
N LEU A 7 3.00 -13.85 20.18
CA LEU A 7 1.70 -14.35 19.75
C LEU A 7 0.57 -13.32 19.99
N TYR A 8 0.61 -12.59 21.09
CA TYR A 8 -0.34 -11.53 21.39
C TYR A 8 -0.32 -10.42 20.32
N LEU A 9 0.87 -9.94 19.96
CA LEU A 9 1.05 -8.90 18.94
C LEU A 9 0.65 -9.39 17.53
N ILE A 10 1.00 -10.63 17.17
CA ILE A 10 0.57 -11.25 15.91
C ILE A 10 -0.94 -11.36 15.85
N SER A 11 -1.58 -11.73 16.97
CA SER A 11 -3.04 -11.85 17.05
C SER A 11 -3.75 -10.51 16.89
N ILE A 12 -3.18 -9.43 17.42
CA ILE A 12 -3.67 -8.05 17.17
C ILE A 12 -3.58 -7.70 15.68
N LEU A 13 -2.44 -7.98 15.05
CA LEU A 13 -2.25 -7.73 13.61
C LEU A 13 -3.25 -8.53 12.76
N THR A 14 -3.44 -9.81 13.08
CA THR A 14 -4.42 -10.67 12.38
C THR A 14 -5.84 -10.14 12.54
N THR A 15 -6.23 -9.70 13.74
CA THR A 15 -7.53 -9.06 13.99
C THR A 15 -7.69 -7.78 13.17
N PHE A 16 -6.65 -6.96 13.09
CA PHE A 16 -6.64 -5.74 12.30
C PHE A 16 -6.85 -6.01 10.81
N ILE A 17 -6.13 -7.00 10.25
CA ILE A 17 -6.29 -7.41 8.85
C ILE A 17 -7.72 -7.88 8.57
N GLY A 18 -8.25 -8.78 9.40
CA GLY A 18 -9.63 -9.23 9.28
C GLY A 18 -10.65 -8.08 9.37
N SER A 19 -10.43 -7.13 10.28
CA SER A 19 -11.27 -5.94 10.41
C SER A 19 -11.20 -5.03 9.20
N ALA A 20 -10.02 -4.87 8.59
CA ALA A 20 -9.85 -4.13 7.35
C ALA A 20 -10.58 -4.80 6.18
N MET A 21 -10.57 -6.13 6.11
CA MET A 21 -11.35 -6.89 5.12
C MET A 21 -12.85 -6.63 5.25
N LEU A 22 -13.40 -6.48 6.47
CA LEU A 22 -14.82 -6.19 6.65
C LEU A 22 -15.26 -4.89 5.96
N VAL A 23 -14.37 -3.92 5.76
CA VAL A 23 -14.66 -2.68 5.03
C VAL A 23 -14.96 -2.93 3.55
N CYS A 24 -14.48 -4.03 2.97
CA CYS A 24 -14.72 -4.39 1.58
C CYS A 24 -16.14 -4.93 1.33
N ILE A 25 -16.83 -5.42 2.36
CA ILE A 25 -18.17 -6.02 2.25
C ILE A 25 -19.22 -5.01 1.76
N PRO A 26 -19.38 -3.82 2.40
CA PRO A 26 -20.31 -2.81 1.90
C PRO A 26 -19.95 -2.31 0.49
N VAL A 27 -18.66 -2.34 0.12
CA VAL A 27 -18.24 -2.00 -1.25
C VAL A 27 -18.76 -3.02 -2.25
N GLY A 28 -18.60 -4.33 -1.99
CA GLY A 28 -19.15 -5.38 -2.84
C GLY A 28 -20.66 -5.26 -3.01
N TRP A 29 -21.41 -5.02 -1.93
CA TRP A 29 -22.86 -4.79 -1.99
C TRP A 29 -23.23 -3.56 -2.83
N ARG A 30 -22.51 -2.46 -2.65
CA ARG A 30 -22.75 -1.22 -3.41
C ARG A 30 -22.45 -1.37 -4.90
N MET A 31 -21.50 -2.22 -5.24
CA MET A 31 -21.09 -2.52 -6.61
C MET A 31 -21.83 -3.72 -7.22
N HIS A 32 -22.85 -4.25 -6.53
CA HIS A 32 -23.70 -5.36 -6.98
C HIS A 32 -22.95 -6.68 -7.20
N ASP A 33 -21.89 -6.95 -6.44
CA ASP A 33 -21.28 -8.27 -6.45
C ASP A 33 -22.31 -9.35 -6.04
N PRO A 34 -22.26 -10.57 -6.62
CA PRO A 34 -23.18 -11.64 -6.24
C PRO A 34 -23.15 -11.94 -4.74
N VAL A 35 -24.33 -12.13 -4.14
CA VAL A 35 -24.45 -12.40 -2.69
C VAL A 35 -23.56 -13.56 -2.20
N PRO A 36 -23.43 -14.70 -2.93
CA PRO A 36 -22.53 -15.77 -2.52
C PRO A 36 -21.07 -15.32 -2.43
N VAL A 37 -20.62 -14.49 -3.38
CA VAL A 37 -19.24 -13.95 -3.42
C VAL A 37 -18.96 -13.06 -2.22
N VAL A 38 -19.89 -12.16 -1.90
CA VAL A 38 -19.77 -11.28 -0.73
C VAL A 38 -19.81 -12.07 0.57
N ALA A 39 -20.63 -13.14 0.65
CA ALA A 39 -20.68 -14.03 1.80
C ALA A 39 -19.38 -14.82 1.98
N GLU A 40 -18.79 -15.36 0.91
CA GLU A 40 -17.49 -16.03 0.96
C GLU A 40 -16.38 -15.05 1.43
N PHE A 41 -16.41 -13.81 0.93
CA PHE A 41 -15.48 -12.78 1.37
C PHE A 41 -15.65 -12.47 2.88
N ALA A 42 -16.89 -12.38 3.35
CA ALA A 42 -17.20 -12.18 4.77
C ALA A 42 -16.70 -13.33 5.65
N VAL A 43 -16.79 -14.58 5.17
CA VAL A 43 -16.23 -15.75 5.87
C VAL A 43 -14.72 -15.63 5.99
N CYS A 44 -14.01 -15.23 4.93
CA CYS A 44 -12.56 -15.00 4.99
C CYS A 44 -12.20 -13.93 6.03
N ALA A 45 -12.91 -12.80 6.04
CA ALA A 45 -12.70 -11.71 6.99
C ALA A 45 -12.97 -12.16 8.44
N MET A 46 -14.10 -12.82 8.67
CA MET A 46 -14.49 -13.32 9.99
C MET A 46 -13.52 -14.39 10.51
N THR A 47 -12.99 -15.25 9.65
CA THR A 47 -11.96 -16.24 10.02
C THR A 47 -10.72 -15.55 10.60
N ALA A 48 -10.24 -14.49 9.94
CA ALA A 48 -9.10 -13.72 10.44
C ALA A 48 -9.42 -13.02 11.76
N VAL A 49 -10.60 -12.41 11.89
CA VAL A 49 -11.03 -11.73 13.13
C VAL A 49 -11.15 -12.74 14.29
N VAL A 50 -11.83 -13.86 14.09
CA VAL A 50 -12.05 -14.86 15.14
C VAL A 50 -10.74 -15.48 15.60
N ILE A 51 -9.84 -15.86 14.67
CA ILE A 51 -8.53 -16.40 15.02
C ILE A 51 -7.69 -15.35 15.76
N GLY A 52 -7.70 -14.11 15.28
CA GLY A 52 -6.99 -13.03 15.96
C GLY A 52 -7.52 -12.76 17.37
N LEU A 53 -8.83 -12.64 17.55
CA LEU A 53 -9.44 -12.43 18.86
C LEU A 53 -9.18 -13.60 19.81
N THR A 54 -9.34 -14.84 19.36
CA THR A 54 -9.05 -16.01 20.20
C THR A 54 -7.58 -16.02 20.65
N GLY A 55 -6.65 -15.67 19.76
CA GLY A 55 -5.25 -15.52 20.10
C GLY A 55 -4.99 -14.42 21.14
N ILE A 56 -5.63 -13.27 21.01
CA ILE A 56 -5.57 -12.17 22.00
C ILE A 56 -6.04 -12.67 23.38
N PHE A 57 -7.23 -13.29 23.44
CA PHE A 57 -7.78 -13.79 24.72
C PHE A 57 -6.92 -14.88 25.35
N ALA A 58 -6.39 -15.80 24.55
CA ALA A 58 -5.53 -16.89 25.01
C ALA A 58 -4.19 -16.42 25.58
N THR A 59 -3.63 -15.32 25.03
CA THR A 59 -2.29 -14.85 25.37
C THR A 59 -2.28 -13.65 26.33
N ARG A 60 -3.41 -12.94 26.50
CA ARG A 60 -3.52 -11.67 27.24
C ARG A 60 -2.96 -11.75 28.66
N LYS A 61 -3.32 -12.78 29.45
CA LYS A 61 -2.87 -12.92 30.83
C LYS A 61 -1.36 -13.12 30.90
N ARG A 62 -0.81 -14.03 30.08
CA ARG A 62 0.63 -14.33 30.02
C ARG A 62 1.45 -13.15 29.50
N HIS A 63 0.88 -12.33 28.64
CA HIS A 63 1.51 -11.09 28.17
C HIS A 63 1.55 -10.03 29.27
N ALA A 64 0.46 -9.85 30.04
CA ALA A 64 0.39 -8.89 31.14
C ALA A 64 1.38 -9.20 32.28
N ASP A 65 1.67 -10.48 32.52
CA ASP A 65 2.63 -10.96 33.53
C ASP A 65 4.07 -10.97 33.03
N SER A 66 4.32 -10.57 31.77
CA SER A 66 5.64 -10.62 31.15
C SER A 66 6.45 -9.35 31.40
N GLU A 67 7.76 -9.51 31.63
CA GLU A 67 8.72 -8.42 31.57
C GLU A 67 8.73 -7.75 30.18
N LYS A 68 9.25 -6.52 30.11
CA LYS A 68 9.29 -5.72 28.88
C LYS A 68 9.84 -6.53 27.70
N ALA A 69 9.14 -6.50 26.57
CA ALA A 69 9.59 -7.13 25.35
C ALA A 69 10.97 -6.62 24.93
N GLY A 70 11.88 -7.53 24.60
CA GLY A 70 13.24 -7.22 24.16
C GLY A 70 13.37 -7.20 22.63
N VAL A 71 14.60 -6.99 22.17
CA VAL A 71 14.95 -6.93 20.73
C VAL A 71 14.56 -8.22 19.98
N ARG A 72 14.76 -9.39 20.61
CA ARG A 72 14.42 -10.69 20.01
C ARG A 72 12.92 -10.86 19.77
N GLU A 73 12.09 -10.42 20.72
CA GLU A 73 10.63 -10.40 20.59
C GLU A 73 10.19 -9.46 19.49
N GLY A 74 10.84 -8.30 19.36
CA GLY A 74 10.60 -7.35 18.27
C GLY A 74 10.82 -7.98 16.89
N PHE A 75 11.99 -8.55 16.63
CA PHE A 75 12.29 -9.22 15.36
C PHE A 75 11.35 -10.40 15.06
N ALA A 76 11.07 -11.22 16.08
CA ALA A 76 10.15 -12.34 15.93
C ALA A 76 8.72 -11.87 15.59
N THR A 77 8.25 -10.81 16.24
CA THR A 77 6.93 -10.23 15.97
C THR A 77 6.86 -9.70 14.52
N VAL A 78 7.92 -9.06 14.03
CA VAL A 78 7.97 -8.63 12.63
C VAL A 78 7.91 -9.81 11.68
N ALA A 79 8.84 -10.74 11.78
CA ALA A 79 8.95 -11.86 10.84
C ALA A 79 7.67 -12.71 10.81
N PHE A 80 7.19 -13.12 11.97
CA PHE A 80 5.97 -13.94 12.06
C PHE A 80 4.70 -13.12 11.85
N GLY A 81 4.71 -11.82 12.14
CA GLY A 81 3.61 -10.90 11.84
C GLY A 81 3.40 -10.76 10.33
N TRP A 82 4.47 -10.58 9.56
CA TRP A 82 4.38 -10.56 8.09
C TRP A 82 3.88 -11.89 7.53
N LEU A 83 4.35 -13.03 8.06
CA LEU A 83 3.86 -14.35 7.63
C LEU A 83 2.38 -14.53 7.94
N ALA A 84 1.93 -14.15 9.14
CA ALA A 84 0.52 -14.20 9.49
C ALA A 84 -0.31 -13.25 8.59
N ALA A 85 0.17 -12.03 8.34
CA ALA A 85 -0.47 -11.09 7.44
C ALA A 85 -0.64 -11.68 6.04
N LEU A 86 0.40 -12.30 5.48
CA LEU A 86 0.36 -12.95 4.18
C LEU A 86 -0.70 -14.06 4.14
N ILE A 87 -0.74 -14.93 5.13
CA ILE A 87 -1.68 -16.05 5.19
C ILE A 87 -3.13 -15.55 5.22
N PHE A 88 -3.46 -14.64 6.15
CA PHE A 88 -4.84 -14.19 6.30
C PHE A 88 -5.28 -13.23 5.20
N ALA A 89 -4.39 -12.37 4.70
CA ALA A 89 -4.71 -11.45 3.62
C ALA A 89 -4.86 -12.16 2.26
N SER A 90 -4.29 -13.37 2.08
CA SER A 90 -4.43 -14.15 0.86
C SER A 90 -5.76 -14.91 0.75
N LEU A 91 -6.51 -15.08 1.85
CA LEU A 91 -7.76 -15.86 1.85
C LEU A 91 -8.78 -15.40 0.79
N PRO A 92 -9.04 -14.08 0.58
CA PRO A 92 -9.95 -13.66 -0.47
C PRO A 92 -9.49 -14.01 -1.89
N PHE A 93 -8.18 -13.94 -2.16
CA PHE A 93 -7.63 -14.33 -3.46
C PHE A 93 -7.77 -15.84 -3.70
N LEU A 94 -7.52 -16.62 -2.64
CA LEU A 94 -7.60 -18.07 -2.71
C LEU A 94 -9.06 -18.58 -2.85
N PHE A 95 -9.95 -18.12 -1.99
CA PHE A 95 -11.31 -18.70 -1.88
C PHE A 95 -12.34 -17.94 -2.72
N VAL A 96 -12.28 -16.60 -2.80
CA VAL A 96 -13.27 -15.82 -3.54
C VAL A 96 -12.87 -15.65 -5.00
N ALA A 97 -11.61 -15.29 -5.27
CA ALA A 97 -11.10 -15.18 -6.64
C ALA A 97 -10.72 -16.53 -7.26
N ARG A 98 -10.73 -17.62 -6.48
CA ARG A 98 -10.41 -18.98 -6.93
C ARG A 98 -9.00 -19.11 -7.54
N MET A 99 -8.04 -18.32 -7.06
CA MET A 99 -6.64 -18.36 -7.52
C MET A 99 -5.92 -19.59 -6.95
N TYR A 100 -4.93 -20.11 -7.68
CA TYR A 100 -4.02 -21.11 -7.11
C TYR A 100 -3.25 -20.52 -5.92
N PRO A 101 -2.86 -21.34 -4.92
CA PRO A 101 -2.21 -20.86 -3.70
C PRO A 101 -0.96 -20.00 -3.96
N ALA A 102 -0.14 -20.38 -4.95
CA ALA A 102 1.06 -19.60 -5.31
C ALA A 102 0.70 -18.22 -5.84
N ASP A 103 -0.32 -18.14 -6.71
CA ASP A 103 -0.78 -16.89 -7.32
C ASP A 103 -1.44 -15.97 -6.27
N ALA A 104 -2.28 -16.56 -5.39
CA ALA A 104 -2.91 -15.84 -4.28
C ALA A 104 -1.88 -15.25 -3.31
N LEU A 105 -0.83 -16.00 -2.97
CA LEU A 105 0.28 -15.52 -2.16
C LEU A 105 1.07 -14.44 -2.88
N PHE A 106 1.34 -14.60 -4.19
CA PHE A 106 2.06 -13.60 -4.99
C PHE A 106 1.33 -12.26 -4.99
N GLU A 107 0.02 -12.24 -5.30
CA GLU A 107 -0.79 -11.01 -5.28
C GLU A 107 -0.81 -10.36 -3.88
N THR A 108 -0.88 -11.20 -2.83
CA THR A 108 -0.87 -10.71 -1.45
C THR A 108 0.48 -10.11 -1.07
N VAL A 109 1.60 -10.78 -1.39
CA VAL A 109 2.95 -10.26 -1.16
C VAL A 109 3.13 -8.95 -1.92
N SER A 110 2.79 -8.95 -3.20
CA SER A 110 2.90 -7.78 -4.06
C SER A 110 2.09 -6.58 -3.53
N GLY A 111 0.86 -6.83 -3.02
CA GLY A 111 0.07 -5.79 -2.37
C GLY A 111 0.70 -5.29 -1.08
N LEU A 112 1.00 -6.18 -0.13
CA LEU A 112 1.54 -5.81 1.19
C LEU A 112 2.90 -5.12 1.11
N THR A 113 3.75 -5.51 0.15
CA THR A 113 5.07 -4.89 -0.05
C THR A 113 5.02 -3.68 -0.99
N THR A 114 3.84 -3.29 -1.43
CA THR A 114 3.63 -2.21 -2.41
C THR A 114 4.41 -2.37 -3.72
N THR A 115 4.69 -3.62 -4.12
CA THR A 115 5.44 -3.92 -5.36
C THR A 115 4.60 -3.63 -6.61
N GLY A 116 3.29 -3.92 -6.57
CA GLY A 116 2.37 -3.66 -7.68
C GLY A 116 2.45 -4.63 -8.85
N ALA A 117 3.32 -5.64 -8.79
CA ALA A 117 3.37 -6.70 -9.78
C ALA A 117 2.14 -7.60 -9.66
N SER A 118 1.57 -8.04 -10.79
CA SER A 118 0.38 -8.89 -10.82
C SER A 118 0.58 -10.08 -11.74
N VAL A 119 0.11 -11.24 -11.29
CA VAL A 119 0.01 -12.45 -12.14
C VAL A 119 -1.34 -12.54 -12.84
N ILE A 120 -2.31 -11.70 -12.45
CA ILE A 120 -3.66 -11.75 -13.01
C ILE A 120 -3.64 -11.17 -14.43
N ALA A 121 -3.75 -12.06 -15.40
CA ALA A 121 -3.79 -11.77 -16.84
C ALA A 121 -5.05 -12.37 -17.46
N PRO A 122 -5.47 -11.90 -18.65
CA PRO A 122 -6.53 -12.54 -19.41
C PRO A 122 -6.23 -14.03 -19.63
N ASN A 123 -7.26 -14.85 -19.42
CA ASN A 123 -7.22 -16.32 -19.52
C ASN A 123 -6.33 -17.02 -18.48
N LEU A 124 -5.89 -16.37 -17.41
CA LEU A 124 -5.23 -17.05 -16.30
C LEU A 124 -6.18 -18.11 -15.71
N PRO A 125 -5.74 -19.39 -15.59
CA PRO A 125 -6.57 -20.43 -15.03
C PRO A 125 -6.79 -20.28 -13.53
N ARG A 126 -7.98 -20.69 -13.07
CA ARG A 126 -8.35 -20.78 -11.66
C ARG A 126 -8.39 -22.24 -11.22
N TRP A 127 -8.25 -22.50 -9.92
CA TRP A 127 -8.24 -23.87 -9.40
C TRP A 127 -9.61 -24.58 -9.55
N ASP A 128 -10.71 -23.85 -9.76
CA ASP A 128 -12.05 -24.41 -10.03
C ASP A 128 -12.28 -24.77 -11.51
N GLY A 129 -11.25 -24.67 -12.36
CA GLY A 129 -11.31 -24.96 -13.78
C GLY A 129 -11.83 -23.82 -14.65
N THR A 130 -12.22 -22.68 -14.06
CA THR A 130 -12.57 -21.46 -14.79
C THR A 130 -11.31 -20.64 -15.13
N VAL A 131 -11.48 -19.55 -15.86
CA VAL A 131 -10.39 -18.61 -16.18
C VAL A 131 -10.80 -17.18 -15.81
N PHE A 132 -9.85 -16.27 -15.80
CA PHE A 132 -10.08 -14.81 -15.74
C PHE A 132 -10.25 -14.29 -17.19
N PRO A 133 -11.46 -14.11 -17.74
CA PRO A 133 -11.61 -13.73 -19.14
C PRO A 133 -10.95 -12.39 -19.45
N ASP A 134 -11.16 -11.39 -18.60
CA ASP A 134 -10.66 -10.01 -18.76
C ASP A 134 -9.55 -9.65 -17.75
N GLY A 135 -8.83 -10.67 -17.24
CA GLY A 135 -7.77 -10.44 -16.25
C GLY A 135 -8.30 -9.80 -14.96
N VAL A 136 -7.71 -8.68 -14.54
CA VAL A 136 -8.06 -7.97 -13.29
C VAL A 136 -9.52 -7.52 -13.26
N GLU A 137 -10.11 -7.18 -14.40
CA GLU A 137 -11.50 -6.71 -14.50
C GLU A 137 -12.51 -7.83 -14.20
N SER A 138 -12.09 -9.09 -14.28
CA SER A 138 -12.91 -10.25 -13.91
C SER A 138 -12.98 -10.52 -12.41
N LEU A 139 -12.22 -9.79 -11.60
CA LEU A 139 -12.29 -9.92 -10.14
C LEU A 139 -13.59 -9.30 -9.61
N PRO A 140 -14.24 -9.92 -8.58
CA PRO A 140 -15.29 -9.26 -7.84
C PRO A 140 -14.80 -7.92 -7.25
N HIS A 141 -15.68 -6.92 -7.18
CA HIS A 141 -15.30 -5.58 -6.71
C HIS A 141 -14.80 -5.57 -5.25
N CYS A 142 -15.35 -6.43 -4.39
CA CYS A 142 -14.85 -6.58 -3.01
C CYS A 142 -13.40 -7.07 -2.99
N VAL A 143 -12.99 -7.96 -3.91
CA VAL A 143 -11.60 -8.45 -4.02
C VAL A 143 -10.70 -7.40 -4.67
N GLN A 144 -11.17 -6.70 -5.72
CA GLN A 144 -10.43 -5.57 -6.31
C GLN A 144 -10.15 -4.47 -5.29
N PHE A 145 -11.17 -4.12 -4.50
CA PHE A 145 -11.03 -3.13 -3.44
C PHE A 145 -10.05 -3.59 -2.37
N TRP A 146 -10.15 -4.87 -1.94
CA TRP A 146 -9.21 -5.46 -1.00
C TRP A 146 -7.77 -5.40 -1.50
N ARG A 147 -7.55 -5.72 -2.76
CA ARG A 147 -6.23 -5.67 -3.41
C ARG A 147 -5.59 -4.29 -3.31
N CYS A 148 -6.35 -3.23 -3.61
CA CYS A 148 -5.88 -1.86 -3.51
C CYS A 148 -5.76 -1.38 -2.06
N LEU A 149 -6.71 -1.74 -1.18
CA LEU A 149 -6.65 -1.42 0.24
C LEU A 149 -5.47 -2.11 0.92
N LEU A 150 -5.15 -3.34 0.51
CA LEU A 150 -4.00 -4.08 1.02
C LEU A 150 -2.69 -3.36 0.72
N SER A 151 -2.53 -2.80 -0.48
CA SER A 151 -1.36 -2.00 -0.83
C SER A 151 -1.29 -0.70 -0.02
N TRP A 152 -2.43 -0.07 0.22
CA TRP A 152 -2.53 1.13 1.04
C TRP A 152 -2.15 0.85 2.50
N LEU A 153 -2.63 -0.25 3.07
CA LEU A 153 -2.26 -0.71 4.41
C LEU A 153 -0.79 -1.13 4.47
N GLY A 154 -0.28 -1.77 3.43
CA GLY A 154 1.12 -2.18 3.33
C GLY A 154 2.08 -0.99 3.32
N GLY A 155 1.80 0.05 2.53
CA GLY A 155 2.60 1.28 2.49
C GLY A 155 2.66 1.99 3.84
N MET A 156 1.57 1.99 4.60
CA MET A 156 1.57 2.50 5.97
C MET A 156 2.08 1.50 7.00
N GLY A 157 1.86 0.20 6.75
CA GLY A 157 2.22 -0.88 7.66
C GLY A 157 3.71 -0.87 7.98
N ILE A 158 4.56 -0.74 6.97
CA ILE A 158 6.02 -0.73 7.15
C ILE A 158 6.48 0.46 8.02
N VAL A 159 5.85 1.62 7.86
CA VAL A 159 6.15 2.82 8.66
C VAL A 159 5.74 2.63 10.12
N VAL A 160 4.53 2.11 10.37
CA VAL A 160 4.05 1.85 11.73
C VAL A 160 4.86 0.72 12.37
N PHE A 161 5.19 -0.31 11.61
CA PHE A 161 6.00 -1.43 12.07
C PHE A 161 7.40 -0.97 12.49
N ALA A 162 8.05 -0.16 11.68
CA ALA A 162 9.32 0.46 12.01
C ALA A 162 9.21 1.28 13.29
N LEU A 163 8.17 2.10 13.45
CA LEU A 163 7.93 2.92 14.64
C LEU A 163 7.72 2.11 15.92
N VAL A 164 7.05 0.96 15.82
CA VAL A 164 6.82 0.08 16.99
C VAL A 164 8.08 -0.65 17.41
N ILE A 165 8.93 -1.05 16.46
CA ILE A 165 10.14 -1.84 16.74
C ILE A 165 11.32 -0.98 17.19
N LEU A 166 11.42 0.24 16.70
CA LEU A 166 12.50 1.18 17.00
C LEU A 166 12.81 1.33 18.49
N PRO A 167 11.82 1.47 19.41
CA PRO A 167 12.09 1.58 20.83
C PRO A 167 12.78 0.36 21.41
N PHE A 168 12.60 -0.82 20.77
CA PHE A 168 13.19 -2.09 21.25
C PHE A 168 14.62 -2.31 20.74
N LEU A 169 15.03 -1.60 19.69
CA LEU A 169 16.35 -1.80 19.07
C LEU A 169 17.49 -0.96 19.70
N GLY A 170 17.18 -0.03 20.61
CA GLY A 170 18.18 0.85 21.22
C GLY A 170 18.85 1.81 20.23
N ILE A 171 20.11 2.24 20.51
CA ILE A 171 20.83 3.25 19.71
C ILE A 171 21.03 2.85 18.24
N GLY A 172 21.17 1.54 17.95
CA GLY A 172 21.28 1.02 16.58
C GLY A 172 19.99 1.14 15.75
N ALA A 173 18.84 1.20 16.41
CA ALA A 173 17.54 1.34 15.78
C ALA A 173 17.32 2.70 15.11
N THR A 174 17.88 3.76 15.67
CA THR A 174 17.83 5.10 15.09
C THR A 174 18.53 5.17 13.73
N GLN A 175 19.61 4.41 13.56
CA GLN A 175 20.34 4.35 12.29
C GLN A 175 19.58 3.54 11.23
N LEU A 176 19.00 2.41 11.61
CA LEU A 176 18.18 1.58 10.72
C LEU A 176 16.92 2.29 10.26
N TYR A 177 16.24 2.98 11.16
CA TYR A 177 15.07 3.80 10.85
C TYR A 177 15.40 4.94 9.90
N ASN A 178 16.50 5.65 10.15
CA ASN A 178 16.94 6.73 9.27
C ASN A 178 17.32 6.22 7.87
N ALA A 179 17.61 4.93 7.73
CA ALA A 179 17.90 4.28 6.45
C ALA A 179 16.63 3.79 5.73
N GLU A 180 15.60 3.32 6.46
CA GLU A 180 14.39 2.76 5.85
C GLU A 180 13.22 3.74 5.72
N VAL A 181 13.19 4.79 6.55
CA VAL A 181 12.16 5.84 6.48
C VAL A 181 12.81 7.14 6.08
N PRO A 182 12.83 7.45 4.78
CA PRO A 182 13.46 8.67 4.27
C PRO A 182 12.97 9.93 4.99
N GLY A 183 13.92 10.71 5.55
CA GLY A 183 13.68 12.06 6.07
C GLY A 183 13.23 12.21 7.51
N VAL A 184 13.14 11.17 8.30
CA VAL A 184 12.89 11.27 9.75
C VAL A 184 14.19 11.06 10.51
N LYS A 185 14.96 12.11 10.76
CA LYS A 185 16.14 12.05 11.66
C LYS A 185 15.67 12.11 13.11
N MET A 186 15.91 11.05 13.87
CA MET A 186 15.59 10.97 15.30
C MET A 186 16.84 10.90 16.15
N ASN A 187 16.86 11.67 17.26
CA ASN A 187 17.87 11.60 18.29
C ASN A 187 17.43 10.62 19.40
N SER A 188 18.36 9.85 19.93
CA SER A 188 18.16 8.72 20.88
C SER A 188 17.37 9.06 22.16
N ASP A 189 17.40 10.31 22.62
CA ASP A 189 16.87 10.69 23.94
C ASP A 189 15.38 11.09 23.97
N GLN A 190 14.66 11.01 22.83
CA GLN A 190 13.29 11.53 22.70
C GLN A 190 12.30 10.50 22.15
N LEU A 191 12.59 9.22 22.33
CA LEU A 191 12.02 8.12 21.55
C LEU A 191 10.52 7.86 21.72
N THR A 192 9.89 8.01 22.87
CA THR A 192 8.54 7.49 23.09
C THR A 192 7.37 8.45 22.80
N PRO A 193 7.32 9.69 23.29
CA PRO A 193 6.16 10.57 23.01
C PRO A 193 6.19 11.21 21.62
N ARG A 194 7.37 11.41 21.05
CA ARG A 194 7.52 12.00 19.69
C ARG A 194 7.24 11.01 18.57
N ILE A 195 7.53 9.72 18.78
CA ILE A 195 7.24 8.65 17.82
C ILE A 195 5.73 8.58 17.52
N ALA A 196 4.89 8.54 18.56
CA ALA A 196 3.45 8.50 18.39
C ALA A 196 2.92 9.78 17.69
N GLY A 197 3.51 10.93 17.96
CA GLY A 197 3.19 12.20 17.30
C GLY A 197 3.57 12.17 15.82
N THR A 198 4.76 11.71 15.48
CA THR A 198 5.24 11.57 14.11
C THR A 198 4.41 10.55 13.32
N ALA A 199 4.05 9.41 13.93
CA ALA A 199 3.18 8.42 13.31
C ALA A 199 1.81 9.00 12.94
N LYS A 200 1.14 9.68 13.89
CA LYS A 200 -0.14 10.34 13.63
C LYS A 200 -0.08 11.34 12.49
N LEU A 201 1.02 12.06 12.41
CA LEU A 201 1.26 13.05 11.38
C LEU A 201 1.43 12.43 9.99
N VAL A 202 2.27 11.40 9.88
CA VAL A 202 2.49 10.66 8.64
C VAL A 202 1.19 10.01 8.18
N TRP A 203 0.43 9.38 9.10
CA TRP A 203 -0.90 8.84 8.83
C TRP A 203 -1.87 9.90 8.34
N GLY A 204 -1.93 11.04 9.02
CA GLY A 204 -2.80 12.15 8.62
C GLY A 204 -2.47 12.67 7.21
N THR A 205 -1.19 12.86 6.90
CA THR A 205 -0.74 13.27 5.55
C THR A 205 -1.13 12.25 4.50
N TYR A 206 -0.93 10.96 4.78
CA TYR A 206 -1.26 9.86 3.89
C TYR A 206 -2.76 9.81 3.56
N VAL A 207 -3.62 9.91 4.58
CA VAL A 207 -5.07 9.97 4.42
C VAL A 207 -5.50 11.20 3.62
N VAL A 208 -4.94 12.37 3.93
CA VAL A 208 -5.25 13.62 3.22
C VAL A 208 -4.84 13.55 1.76
N LEU A 209 -3.65 13.05 1.44
CA LEU A 209 -3.22 12.86 0.05
C LEU A 209 -4.14 11.90 -0.70
N THR A 210 -4.54 10.79 -0.07
CA THR A 210 -5.48 9.83 -0.66
C THR A 210 -6.83 10.48 -0.96
N ALA A 211 -7.38 11.24 -0.01
CA ALA A 211 -8.67 11.94 -0.20
C ALA A 211 -8.59 13.02 -1.30
N LEU A 212 -7.51 13.80 -1.33
CA LEU A 212 -7.28 14.82 -2.35
C LEU A 212 -7.14 14.18 -3.75
N GLN A 213 -6.37 13.11 -3.88
CA GLN A 213 -6.22 12.41 -5.15
C GLN A 213 -7.54 11.83 -5.62
N THR A 214 -8.29 11.16 -4.73
CA THR A 214 -9.63 10.63 -5.04
C THR A 214 -10.54 11.75 -5.56
N GLY A 215 -10.55 12.91 -4.91
CA GLY A 215 -11.31 14.08 -5.35
C GLY A 215 -10.88 14.56 -6.74
N CYS A 216 -9.59 14.73 -6.99
CA CYS A 216 -9.07 15.14 -8.29
C CYS A 216 -9.42 14.14 -9.40
N LEU A 217 -9.25 12.83 -9.17
CA LEU A 217 -9.57 11.79 -10.16
C LEU A 217 -11.07 11.76 -10.48
N THR A 218 -11.92 11.90 -9.46
CA THR A 218 -13.38 11.95 -9.64
C THR A 218 -13.80 13.20 -10.41
N LEU A 219 -13.20 14.37 -10.12
CA LEU A 219 -13.41 15.60 -10.89
C LEU A 219 -12.94 15.47 -12.35
N GLY A 220 -11.92 14.64 -12.59
CA GLY A 220 -11.44 14.29 -13.92
C GLY A 220 -12.35 13.36 -14.71
N GLY A 221 -13.47 12.89 -14.11
CA GLY A 221 -14.44 11.99 -14.73
C GLY A 221 -14.20 10.50 -14.47
N MET A 222 -13.28 10.14 -13.57
CA MET A 222 -13.07 8.74 -13.16
C MET A 222 -14.22 8.29 -12.25
N PRO A 223 -14.80 7.06 -12.42
CA PRO A 223 -15.76 6.49 -11.49
C PRO A 223 -15.20 6.46 -10.06
N LEU A 224 -16.02 6.76 -9.06
CA LEU A 224 -15.59 6.87 -7.66
C LEU A 224 -14.88 5.60 -7.15
N PHE A 225 -15.37 4.41 -7.51
CA PHE A 225 -14.74 3.14 -7.15
C PHE A 225 -13.30 3.06 -7.66
N ASP A 226 -13.11 3.34 -8.95
CA ASP A 226 -11.78 3.32 -9.58
C ASP A 226 -10.89 4.42 -8.99
N ALA A 227 -11.44 5.62 -8.76
CA ALA A 227 -10.72 6.74 -8.17
C ALA A 227 -10.18 6.41 -6.77
N VAL A 228 -10.97 5.76 -5.91
CA VAL A 228 -10.54 5.33 -4.58
C VAL A 228 -9.47 4.25 -4.68
N CYS A 229 -9.70 3.20 -5.48
CA CYS A 229 -8.76 2.09 -5.66
C CYS A 229 -7.40 2.58 -6.19
N HIS A 230 -7.42 3.42 -7.22
CA HIS A 230 -6.19 3.99 -7.77
C HIS A 230 -5.49 4.95 -6.79
N SER A 231 -6.24 5.73 -5.99
CA SER A 231 -5.64 6.60 -4.99
C SER A 231 -4.94 5.79 -3.88
N PHE A 232 -5.51 4.67 -3.45
CA PHE A 232 -4.84 3.75 -2.53
C PHE A 232 -3.51 3.26 -3.10
N SER A 233 -3.54 2.80 -4.34
CA SER A 233 -2.37 2.26 -5.01
C SER A 233 -1.30 3.32 -5.31
N THR A 234 -1.70 4.53 -5.73
CA THR A 234 -0.78 5.61 -6.10
C THR A 234 -0.08 6.20 -4.88
N VAL A 235 -0.82 6.52 -3.81
CA VAL A 235 -0.22 7.11 -2.59
C VAL A 235 0.69 6.10 -1.88
N ALA A 236 0.37 4.80 -2.01
CA ALA A 236 1.23 3.71 -1.56
C ALA A 236 2.44 3.46 -2.49
N THR A 237 2.53 4.16 -3.62
CA THR A 237 3.54 3.92 -4.68
C THR A 237 3.60 2.47 -5.15
N CYS A 238 2.44 1.78 -5.17
CA CYS A 238 2.32 0.36 -5.50
C CYS A 238 2.22 0.12 -7.01
N GLY A 239 1.13 0.60 -7.66
CA GLY A 239 0.89 0.41 -9.09
C GLY A 239 -0.28 -0.52 -9.44
N PHE A 240 -0.97 -1.11 -8.47
CA PHE A 240 -2.19 -1.88 -8.73
C PHE A 240 -3.28 -1.03 -9.37
N SER A 241 -3.98 -1.60 -10.34
CA SER A 241 -5.10 -0.99 -11.06
C SER A 241 -6.33 -1.88 -11.00
N THR A 242 -7.51 -1.27 -11.18
CA THR A 242 -8.78 -1.96 -11.41
C THR A 242 -8.97 -2.35 -12.88
N LYS A 243 -8.10 -1.82 -13.77
CA LYS A 243 -8.13 -2.04 -15.21
C LYS A 243 -6.89 -2.78 -15.69
N GLN A 244 -7.07 -3.71 -16.63
CA GLN A 244 -5.95 -4.46 -17.21
C GLN A 244 -4.98 -3.54 -17.96
N ALA A 245 -5.51 -2.52 -18.64
CA ALA A 245 -4.71 -1.50 -19.31
C ALA A 245 -4.12 -0.45 -18.36
N SER A 246 -4.32 -0.58 -17.03
CA SER A 246 -3.84 0.35 -16.02
C SER A 246 -4.30 1.80 -16.30
N ILE A 247 -3.42 2.79 -16.14
CA ILE A 247 -3.73 4.22 -16.37
C ILE A 247 -4.08 4.50 -17.84
N ALA A 248 -3.63 3.67 -18.78
CA ALA A 248 -3.95 3.83 -20.19
C ALA A 248 -5.44 3.65 -20.51
N ALA A 249 -6.22 3.02 -19.61
CA ALA A 249 -7.68 2.97 -19.72
C ALA A 249 -8.34 4.35 -19.58
N TYR A 250 -7.61 5.36 -19.10
CA TYR A 250 -8.11 6.72 -18.86
C TYR A 250 -7.34 7.73 -19.72
N PRO A 251 -7.83 8.05 -20.93
CA PRO A 251 -7.10 8.89 -21.89
C PRO A 251 -7.06 10.38 -21.52
N SER A 252 -7.78 10.80 -20.46
CA SER A 252 -7.82 12.20 -20.02
C SER A 252 -6.43 12.68 -19.54
N PRO A 253 -5.85 13.74 -20.17
CA PRO A 253 -4.59 14.30 -19.71
C PRO A 253 -4.63 14.80 -18.25
N PHE A 254 -5.79 15.30 -17.80
CA PHE A 254 -5.97 15.74 -16.42
C PHE A 254 -5.80 14.58 -15.43
N ILE A 255 -6.38 13.41 -15.74
CA ILE A 255 -6.23 12.20 -14.91
C ILE A 255 -4.78 11.76 -14.89
N GLN A 256 -4.12 11.70 -16.05
CA GLN A 256 -2.73 11.27 -16.16
C GLN A 256 -1.77 12.19 -15.38
N TRP A 257 -1.92 13.51 -15.51
CA TRP A 257 -1.12 14.46 -14.72
C TRP A 257 -1.42 14.40 -13.22
N THR A 258 -2.67 14.08 -12.84
CA THR A 258 -3.02 13.84 -11.44
C THR A 258 -2.24 12.64 -10.89
N PHE A 259 -2.18 11.53 -11.64
CA PHE A 259 -1.38 10.37 -11.23
C PHE A 259 0.10 10.73 -11.07
N ILE A 260 0.70 11.40 -12.03
CA ILE A 260 2.11 11.82 -12.00
C ILE A 260 2.38 12.67 -10.76
N ALA A 261 1.54 13.68 -10.51
CA ALA A 261 1.69 14.57 -9.37
C ALA A 261 1.59 13.83 -8.03
N PHE A 262 0.56 13.00 -7.84
CA PHE A 262 0.36 12.30 -6.58
C PHE A 262 1.33 11.13 -6.37
N LEU A 263 1.79 10.46 -7.43
CA LEU A 263 2.87 9.48 -7.35
C LEU A 263 4.17 10.12 -6.88
N PHE A 264 4.53 11.27 -7.47
CA PHE A 264 5.68 12.07 -7.04
C PHE A 264 5.56 12.50 -5.58
N LEU A 265 4.39 13.00 -5.18
CA LEU A 265 4.10 13.37 -3.80
C LEU A 265 4.16 12.19 -2.83
N GLY A 266 3.63 11.03 -3.22
CA GLY A 266 3.67 9.79 -2.43
C GLY A 266 5.10 9.26 -2.21
N ALA A 267 5.99 9.48 -3.18
CA ALA A 267 7.40 9.13 -3.08
C ALA A 267 8.24 10.14 -2.29
N CYS A 268 7.70 11.35 -2.02
CA CYS A 268 8.39 12.35 -1.23
C CYS A 268 8.30 12.05 0.27
N ASN A 269 9.28 12.55 0.99
CA ASN A 269 9.31 12.49 2.44
C ASN A 269 8.13 13.24 3.08
N PHE A 270 7.19 12.49 3.68
CA PHE A 270 5.99 13.06 4.32
C PHE A 270 6.30 14.07 5.42
N THR A 271 7.45 13.98 6.08
CA THR A 271 7.86 14.94 7.12
C THR A 271 8.12 16.34 6.54
N LEU A 272 8.60 16.42 5.29
CA LEU A 272 8.80 17.70 4.59
C LEU A 272 7.46 18.37 4.26
N PHE A 273 6.43 17.60 3.89
CA PHE A 273 5.07 18.13 3.72
C PHE A 273 4.59 18.87 4.96
N PHE A 274 4.73 18.20 6.09
CA PHE A 274 4.30 18.78 7.35
C PHE A 274 5.09 20.02 7.73
N LYS A 275 6.42 19.99 7.61
CA LYS A 275 7.26 21.15 7.85
C LYS A 275 6.88 22.32 6.95
N ALA A 276 6.61 22.07 5.66
CA ALA A 276 6.21 23.10 4.71
C ALA A 276 4.86 23.74 5.07
N VAL A 277 3.89 22.95 5.49
CA VAL A 277 2.56 23.41 5.91
C VAL A 277 2.63 24.21 7.21
N LEU A 278 3.32 23.68 8.25
CA LEU A 278 3.42 24.31 9.56
C LEU A 278 4.21 25.62 9.53
N THR A 279 5.33 25.65 8.80
CA THR A 279 6.20 26.82 8.76
C THR A 279 5.78 27.83 7.70
N ARG A 280 4.77 27.49 6.87
CA ARG A 280 4.36 28.26 5.67
C ARG A 280 5.53 28.59 4.73
N ARG A 281 6.67 27.91 4.87
CA ARG A 281 7.87 28.09 4.03
C ARG A 281 7.90 27.04 2.94
N ARG A 282 7.31 27.35 1.78
CA ARG A 282 7.26 26.42 0.63
C ARG A 282 8.65 26.05 0.08
N LEU A 283 9.65 26.91 0.29
CA LEU A 283 11.01 26.68 -0.19
C LEU A 283 11.81 25.66 0.65
N ILE A 284 11.26 25.15 1.75
CA ILE A 284 11.95 24.18 2.61
C ILE A 284 12.27 22.86 1.86
N TYR A 285 11.47 22.51 0.84
CA TYR A 285 11.76 21.38 -0.03
C TYR A 285 13.08 21.53 -0.78
N PHE A 286 13.33 22.69 -1.35
CA PHE A 286 14.55 22.96 -2.13
C PHE A 286 15.80 23.13 -1.27
N GLN A 287 15.66 23.27 0.05
CA GLN A 287 16.77 23.32 1.00
C GLN A 287 17.19 21.90 1.42
N ASP A 288 16.31 20.92 1.29
CA ASP A 288 16.59 19.53 1.63
C ASP A 288 17.40 18.85 0.52
N ALA A 289 18.53 18.23 0.89
CA ALA A 289 19.45 17.60 -0.06
C ALA A 289 18.85 16.34 -0.68
N GLU A 290 18.07 15.56 0.11
CA GLU A 290 17.42 14.36 -0.31
C GLU A 290 16.35 14.66 -1.37
N PHE A 291 15.51 15.66 -1.12
CA PHE A 291 14.50 16.08 -2.10
C PHE A 291 15.12 16.57 -3.41
N ARG A 292 16.19 17.37 -3.34
CA ARG A 292 16.89 17.85 -4.55
C ARG A 292 17.49 16.72 -5.37
N PHE A 293 18.10 15.75 -4.68
CA PHE A 293 18.65 14.57 -5.35
C PHE A 293 17.57 13.71 -6.00
N PHE A 294 16.48 13.46 -5.26
CA PHE A 294 15.31 12.74 -5.78
C PHE A 294 14.71 13.43 -7.01
N LEU A 295 14.46 14.74 -6.93
CA LEU A 295 13.93 15.51 -8.05
C LEU A 295 14.87 15.47 -9.27
N ALA A 296 16.18 15.64 -9.07
CA ALA A 296 17.15 15.57 -10.14
C ALA A 296 17.18 14.18 -10.80
N THR A 297 17.09 13.10 -9.99
CA THR A 297 17.06 11.72 -10.50
C THR A 297 15.79 11.47 -11.32
N VAL A 298 14.62 11.90 -10.84
CA VAL A 298 13.35 11.75 -11.57
C VAL A 298 13.41 12.51 -12.91
N LEU A 299 13.87 13.76 -12.90
CA LEU A 299 13.98 14.57 -14.12
C LEU A 299 14.99 13.98 -15.11
N ALA A 300 16.16 13.56 -14.65
CA ALA A 300 17.19 12.94 -15.49
C ALA A 300 16.70 11.62 -16.11
N SER A 301 16.09 10.74 -15.31
CA SER A 301 15.53 9.47 -15.79
C SER A 301 14.42 9.71 -16.82
N SER A 302 13.51 10.63 -16.54
CA SER A 302 12.43 10.99 -17.47
C SER A 302 12.97 11.53 -18.79
N LEU A 303 14.01 12.38 -18.74
CA LEU A 303 14.64 12.92 -19.95
C LEU A 303 15.34 11.83 -20.77
N ILE A 304 16.05 10.91 -20.10
CA ILE A 304 16.73 9.78 -20.76
C ILE A 304 15.69 8.90 -21.45
N ILE A 305 14.64 8.49 -20.74
CA ILE A 305 13.57 7.65 -21.29
C ILE A 305 12.90 8.34 -22.47
N ALA A 306 12.54 9.62 -22.33
CA ALA A 306 11.94 10.41 -23.39
C ALA A 306 12.83 10.50 -24.63
N THR A 307 14.12 10.69 -24.44
CA THR A 307 15.09 10.74 -25.55
C THR A 307 15.23 9.38 -26.24
N VAL A 308 15.34 8.29 -25.47
CA VAL A 308 15.43 6.93 -26.02
C VAL A 308 14.16 6.59 -26.81
N LEU A 309 12.98 6.85 -26.26
CA LEU A 309 11.71 6.62 -26.98
C LEU A 309 11.63 7.42 -28.28
N ARG A 310 12.03 8.68 -28.27
CA ARG A 310 12.05 9.53 -29.46
C ARG A 310 12.99 9.01 -30.55
N LEU A 311 14.13 8.47 -30.16
CA LEU A 311 15.11 7.94 -31.11
C LEU A 311 14.74 6.55 -31.63
N THR A 312 14.12 5.71 -30.79
CA THR A 312 13.83 4.30 -31.12
C THR A 312 12.46 4.14 -31.81
N TYR A 313 11.47 4.96 -31.43
CA TYR A 313 10.10 4.83 -31.90
C TYR A 313 9.52 6.18 -32.37
N PRO A 314 10.09 6.81 -33.40
CA PRO A 314 9.66 8.14 -33.86
C PRO A 314 8.21 8.17 -34.34
N GLU A 315 7.72 7.10 -34.97
CA GLU A 315 6.34 7.01 -35.48
C GLU A 315 5.31 6.95 -34.36
N THR A 316 5.62 6.24 -33.26
CA THR A 316 4.75 6.13 -32.09
C THR A 316 4.57 7.49 -31.40
N ILE A 317 5.63 8.30 -31.37
CA ILE A 317 5.58 9.64 -30.77
C ILE A 317 4.80 10.63 -31.63
N GLN A 318 4.86 10.51 -32.96
CA GLN A 318 4.05 11.37 -33.84
C GLN A 318 2.56 11.11 -33.70
N SER A 319 2.15 9.89 -33.30
CA SER A 319 0.74 9.56 -33.02
C SER A 319 0.26 10.00 -31.62
N MET A 320 1.17 10.38 -30.72
CA MET A 320 0.84 10.83 -29.37
C MET A 320 0.43 12.31 -29.38
N THR A 321 -0.83 12.58 -29.07
CA THR A 321 -1.45 13.90 -29.13
C THR A 321 -1.14 14.84 -27.96
N GLY A 322 -0.28 14.45 -27.03
CA GLY A 322 0.02 15.33 -25.89
C GLY A 322 1.27 14.93 -25.09
N ALA A 323 1.87 15.93 -24.44
CA ALA A 323 3.05 15.74 -23.58
C ALA A 323 2.81 14.74 -22.42
N ALA A 324 1.55 14.64 -21.96
CA ALA A 324 1.16 13.71 -20.89
C ALA A 324 1.26 12.24 -21.34
N GLU A 325 0.82 11.90 -22.56
CA GLU A 325 0.96 10.54 -23.11
C GLU A 325 2.42 10.13 -23.25
N PHE A 326 3.26 11.07 -23.64
CA PHE A 326 4.71 10.86 -23.77
C PHE A 326 5.35 10.50 -22.43
N PHE A 327 5.02 11.23 -21.35
CA PHE A 327 5.53 10.94 -20.02
C PHE A 327 4.95 9.64 -19.41
N VAL A 328 3.66 9.36 -19.63
CA VAL A 328 3.01 8.14 -19.13
C VAL A 328 3.58 6.89 -19.79
N THR A 329 3.89 6.93 -21.08
CA THR A 329 4.50 5.79 -21.80
C THR A 329 5.93 5.53 -21.35
N GLY A 330 6.65 6.60 -20.93
CA GLY A 330 8.03 6.47 -20.39
C GLY A 330 8.09 5.95 -18.95
N ILE A 331 6.95 5.86 -18.24
CA ILE A 331 6.86 5.39 -16.85
C ILE A 331 6.35 3.92 -16.77
N LYS A 332 5.82 3.36 -17.86
CA LYS A 332 5.50 1.93 -17.99
C LYS A 332 6.75 1.09 -18.24
#